data_c25c873cdff5a8ebde4bc66860b475a4
#
_entry.id   c25c873cdff5a8ebde4bc66860b475a4
#
_cell.length_a   1.000
_cell.length_b   1.000
_cell.length_c   1.000
_cell.angle_alpha   90.00
_cell.angle_beta   90.00
_cell.angle_gamma   90.00
#
_symmetry.space_group_name_H-M   'P 1'
#
loop_
_entity.id
_entity.type
_entity.pdbx_description
1 polymer ?
#
loop_
_entity_poly.entity_id
_entity_poly.type
_entity_poly.pdbx_seq_one_letter_code
_entity_poly.pdbx_strand_id
1 'polypeptide(L)'
;VLLAAVCYMVVAVNFGSQQLMLYSMKIRTPKLVVMLITAFAIGGASIVFQSIINNTIVTPCLLGMNSLYTLIHTAVVFFAGSGSLLARSANLSFAADVILMGIVATIIYSYLFQKTNHNVLYVLLIGTVLSSFFSSIQTTLTRVMDPNEYDSLLSTLVADFENINSEIIVFALVLLAGLIFVLRRDLALLDVLTLGKHQ
;
A
#
# COMPACT_ATOMS: atom_id res chain seq x y z
N VAL A 1 0.55 -18.22 9.54
CA VAL A 1 -0.08 -16.93 9.88
C VAL A 1 -0.80 -16.99 11.22
N LEU A 2 -1.75 -17.93 11.43
CA LEU A 2 -2.50 -18.05 12.69
C LEU A 2 -1.58 -18.27 13.90
N LEU A 3 -0.60 -19.17 13.78
CA LEU A 3 0.35 -19.45 14.87
C LEU A 3 1.21 -18.23 15.20
N ALA A 4 1.66 -17.47 14.20
CA ALA A 4 2.39 -16.23 14.41
C ALA A 4 1.54 -15.15 15.08
N ALA A 5 0.26 -15.03 14.69
CA ALA A 5 -0.69 -14.11 15.32
C ALA A 5 -0.94 -14.45 16.80
N VAL A 6 -1.16 -15.74 17.10
CA VAL A 6 -1.32 -16.21 18.48
C VAL A 6 -0.03 -15.97 19.28
N CYS A 7 1.13 -16.28 18.72
CA CYS A 7 2.43 -16.04 19.35
C CYS A 7 2.61 -14.55 19.67
N TYR A 8 2.30 -13.65 18.73
CA TYR A 8 2.36 -12.19 18.92
C TYR A 8 1.44 -11.71 20.06
N MET A 9 0.24 -12.31 20.19
CA MET A 9 -0.71 -11.92 21.25
C MET A 9 -0.29 -12.41 22.63
N VAL A 10 0.39 -13.56 22.73
CA VAL A 10 0.72 -14.23 24.00
C VAL A 10 2.13 -13.90 24.51
N VAL A 11 3.11 -13.72 23.61
CA VAL A 11 4.53 -13.45 23.98
C VAL A 11 4.65 -12.15 24.77
N ALA A 12 5.36 -12.21 25.89
CA ALA A 12 5.62 -11.09 26.79
C ALA A 12 4.38 -10.40 27.40
N VAL A 13 3.23 -11.08 27.43
CA VAL A 13 2.09 -10.62 28.21
C VAL A 13 2.25 -11.08 29.65
N ASN A 14 2.12 -10.16 30.59
CA ASN A 14 2.18 -10.47 32.00
C ASN A 14 0.81 -10.97 32.49
N PHE A 15 0.66 -12.28 32.64
CA PHE A 15 -0.59 -12.92 33.09
C PHE A 15 -0.82 -12.78 34.59
N GLY A 16 0.15 -12.24 35.36
CA GLY A 16 0.03 -12.08 36.82
C GLY A 16 -0.93 -10.97 37.27
N SER A 17 -1.31 -10.07 36.36
CA SER A 17 -2.23 -8.96 36.64
C SER A 17 -3.26 -8.81 35.51
N GLN A 18 -4.55 -8.94 35.87
CA GLN A 18 -5.66 -8.83 34.92
C GLN A 18 -5.70 -7.44 34.20
N GLN A 19 -5.33 -6.38 34.92
CA GLN A 19 -5.29 -5.03 34.35
C GLN A 19 -4.20 -4.87 33.30
N LEU A 20 -2.99 -5.40 33.55
CA LEU A 20 -1.87 -5.35 32.60
C LEU A 20 -2.13 -6.21 31.38
N MET A 21 -2.80 -7.35 31.57
CA MET A 21 -3.21 -8.21 30.45
C MET A 21 -4.22 -7.50 29.53
N LEU A 22 -5.26 -6.88 30.09
CA LEU A 22 -6.26 -6.14 29.30
C LEU A 22 -5.65 -4.95 28.57
N TYR A 23 -4.73 -4.22 29.22
CA TYR A 23 -4.02 -3.13 28.62
C TYR A 23 -3.14 -3.57 27.43
N SER A 24 -2.40 -4.66 27.61
CA SER A 24 -1.58 -5.25 26.55
C SER A 24 -2.41 -5.70 25.36
N MET A 25 -3.54 -6.34 25.60
CA MET A 25 -4.46 -6.75 24.54
C MET A 25 -5.06 -5.55 23.79
N LYS A 26 -5.45 -4.49 24.49
CA LYS A 26 -5.99 -3.27 23.89
C LYS A 26 -5.01 -2.61 22.91
N ILE A 27 -3.70 -2.65 23.20
CA ILE A 27 -2.66 -2.10 22.33
C ILE A 27 -2.35 -3.04 21.16
N ARG A 28 -2.28 -4.35 21.40
CA ARG A 28 -1.85 -5.34 20.40
C ARG A 28 -2.92 -5.69 19.38
N THR A 29 -4.20 -5.67 19.77
CA THR A 29 -5.29 -6.03 18.88
C THR A 29 -5.35 -5.14 17.62
N PRO A 30 -5.34 -3.79 17.69
CA PRO A 30 -5.36 -2.97 16.50
C PRO A 30 -4.11 -3.17 15.62
N LYS A 31 -2.94 -3.37 16.23
CA LYS A 31 -1.70 -3.66 15.49
C LYS A 31 -1.82 -4.96 14.69
N LEU A 32 -2.33 -6.01 15.31
CA LEU A 32 -2.55 -7.29 14.64
C LEU A 32 -3.58 -7.17 13.51
N VAL A 33 -4.67 -6.45 13.73
CA VAL A 33 -5.69 -6.21 12.70
C VAL A 33 -5.09 -5.49 11.48
N VAL A 34 -4.30 -4.43 11.69
CA VAL A 34 -3.63 -3.72 10.59
C VAL A 34 -2.67 -4.63 9.85
N MET A 35 -1.86 -5.41 10.56
CA MET A 35 -0.93 -6.37 9.93
C MET A 35 -1.68 -7.39 9.06
N LEU A 36 -2.83 -7.89 9.51
CA LEU A 36 -3.64 -8.84 8.74
C LEU A 36 -4.27 -8.19 7.52
N ILE A 37 -4.83 -6.97 7.66
CA ILE A 37 -5.40 -6.22 6.54
C ILE A 37 -4.33 -5.95 5.47
N THR A 38 -3.16 -5.47 5.91
CA THR A 38 -2.03 -5.16 5.02
C THR A 38 -1.52 -6.41 4.31
N ALA A 39 -1.35 -7.51 5.05
CA ALA A 39 -0.91 -8.78 4.47
C ALA A 39 -1.92 -9.32 3.44
N PHE A 40 -3.22 -9.22 3.74
CA PHE A 40 -4.28 -9.63 2.82
C PHE A 40 -4.33 -8.74 1.57
N ALA A 41 -4.22 -7.42 1.73
CA ALA A 41 -4.25 -6.48 0.62
C ALA A 41 -3.03 -6.66 -0.31
N ILE A 42 -1.82 -6.74 0.24
CA ILE A 42 -0.59 -6.92 -0.54
C ILE A 42 -0.56 -8.31 -1.19
N GLY A 43 -0.91 -9.35 -0.43
CA GLY A 43 -0.95 -10.72 -0.95
C GLY A 43 -1.99 -10.88 -2.05
N GLY A 44 -3.20 -10.37 -1.85
CA GLY A 44 -4.28 -10.38 -2.84
C GLY A 44 -3.89 -9.63 -4.11
N ALA A 45 -3.38 -8.40 -3.98
CA ALA A 45 -2.90 -7.61 -5.12
C ALA A 45 -1.78 -8.33 -5.89
N SER A 46 -0.85 -8.98 -5.17
CA SER A 46 0.25 -9.73 -5.80
C SER A 46 -0.26 -10.95 -6.57
N ILE A 47 -1.21 -11.71 -6.00
CA ILE A 47 -1.81 -12.88 -6.67
C ILE A 47 -2.55 -12.46 -7.96
N VAL A 48 -3.38 -11.41 -7.86
CA VAL A 48 -4.10 -10.87 -9.03
C VAL A 48 -3.12 -10.46 -10.13
N PHE A 49 -2.09 -9.73 -9.75
CA PHE A 49 -1.08 -9.25 -10.67
C PHE A 49 -0.29 -10.41 -11.33
N GLN A 50 0.13 -11.40 -10.56
CA GLN A 50 0.81 -12.59 -11.05
C GLN A 50 -0.06 -13.41 -12.01
N SER A 51 -1.35 -13.50 -11.72
CA SER A 51 -2.32 -14.18 -12.60
C SER A 51 -2.47 -13.47 -13.94
N ILE A 52 -2.55 -12.13 -13.94
CA ILE A 52 -2.67 -11.33 -15.19
C ILE A 52 -1.40 -11.46 -16.04
N ILE A 53 -0.24 -11.39 -15.42
CA ILE A 53 1.06 -11.44 -16.10
C ILE A 53 1.46 -12.89 -16.45
N ASN A 54 0.81 -13.88 -15.84
CA ASN A 54 1.17 -15.30 -15.93
C ASN A 54 2.62 -15.57 -15.51
N ASN A 55 3.08 -14.91 -14.45
CA ASN A 55 4.41 -15.03 -13.91
C ASN A 55 4.38 -14.87 -12.38
N THR A 56 4.77 -15.90 -11.66
CA THR A 56 4.69 -15.96 -10.18
C THR A 56 5.79 -15.17 -9.46
N ILE A 57 6.82 -14.72 -10.18
CA ILE A 57 7.95 -13.97 -9.60
C ILE A 57 7.65 -12.48 -9.53
N VAL A 58 6.80 -11.99 -10.42
CA VAL A 58 6.56 -10.56 -10.59
C VAL A 58 5.51 -10.07 -9.58
N THR A 59 5.84 -8.99 -8.88
CA THR A 59 4.92 -8.30 -7.97
C THR A 59 4.70 -6.85 -8.40
N PRO A 60 3.61 -6.20 -8.00
CA PRO A 60 3.35 -4.78 -8.31
C PRO A 60 4.49 -3.84 -7.87
N CYS A 61 5.21 -4.19 -6.80
CA CYS A 61 6.35 -3.41 -6.31
C CYS A 61 7.46 -3.27 -7.35
N LEU A 62 7.71 -4.32 -8.16
CA LEU A 62 8.74 -4.31 -9.22
C LEU A 62 8.40 -3.33 -10.36
N LEU A 63 7.15 -2.92 -10.49
CA LEU A 63 6.73 -1.89 -11.44
C LEU A 63 6.98 -0.46 -10.95
N GLY A 64 7.56 -0.29 -9.76
CA GLY A 64 7.80 1.02 -9.18
C GLY A 64 6.59 1.66 -8.50
N MET A 65 5.59 0.86 -8.12
CA MET A 65 4.41 1.34 -7.37
C MET A 65 4.79 2.04 -6.08
N ASN A 66 5.81 1.53 -5.37
CA ASN A 66 6.30 2.13 -4.15
C ASN A 66 6.93 3.51 -4.41
N SER A 67 7.75 3.64 -5.46
CA SER A 67 8.37 4.92 -5.84
C SER A 67 7.33 5.94 -6.32
N LEU A 68 6.28 5.47 -6.99
CA LEU A 68 5.14 6.31 -7.38
C LEU A 68 4.40 6.83 -6.15
N TYR A 69 4.12 5.96 -5.17
CA TYR A 69 3.48 6.36 -3.91
C TYR A 69 4.31 7.42 -3.17
N THR A 70 5.60 7.17 -2.97
CA THR A 70 6.48 8.11 -2.27
C THR A 70 6.56 9.45 -2.99
N LEU A 71 6.58 9.45 -4.33
CA LEU A 71 6.54 10.68 -5.13
C LEU A 71 5.22 11.44 -4.94
N ILE A 72 4.07 10.76 -5.05
CA ILE A 72 2.74 11.39 -4.91
C ILE A 72 2.61 12.00 -3.52
N HIS A 73 2.92 11.23 -2.47
CA HIS A 73 2.84 11.71 -1.10
C HIS A 73 3.76 12.92 -0.86
N THR A 74 5.02 12.84 -1.32
CA THR A 74 5.96 13.96 -1.26
C THR A 74 5.43 15.19 -2.00
N ALA A 75 4.86 15.02 -3.18
CA ALA A 75 4.27 16.12 -3.94
C ALA A 75 3.06 16.73 -3.23
N VAL A 76 2.18 15.92 -2.64
CA VAL A 76 1.05 16.42 -1.86
C VAL A 76 1.54 17.26 -0.68
N VAL A 77 2.52 16.79 0.09
CA VAL A 77 3.08 17.55 1.22
C VAL A 77 3.78 18.82 0.74
N PHE A 78 4.54 18.75 -0.35
CA PHE A 78 5.28 19.87 -0.91
C PHE A 78 4.35 21.01 -1.42
N PHE A 79 3.29 20.67 -2.14
CA PHE A 79 2.39 21.67 -2.72
C PHE A 79 1.30 22.15 -1.77
N ALA A 80 0.82 21.26 -0.90
CA ALA A 80 -0.21 21.62 0.07
C ALA A 80 0.37 22.31 1.31
N GLY A 81 1.63 22.02 1.66
CA GLY A 81 2.29 22.46 2.88
C GLY A 81 1.83 21.69 4.12
N SER A 82 2.71 21.58 5.11
CA SER A 82 2.42 20.89 6.37
C SER A 82 1.30 21.52 7.20
N GLY A 83 0.97 22.79 6.95
CA GLY A 83 -0.11 23.54 7.61
C GLY A 83 -1.49 23.40 6.97
N SER A 84 -1.61 22.70 5.82
CA SER A 84 -2.89 22.54 5.13
C SER A 84 -3.83 21.59 5.86
N LEU A 85 -5.14 21.72 5.59
CA LEU A 85 -6.15 20.79 6.10
C LEU A 85 -5.90 19.34 5.67
N LEU A 86 -5.31 19.16 4.49
CA LEU A 86 -4.92 17.84 3.96
C LEU A 86 -3.80 17.21 4.78
N ALA A 87 -2.76 17.98 5.13
CA ALA A 87 -1.65 17.47 5.95
C ALA A 87 -2.03 17.32 7.42
N ARG A 88 -2.98 18.13 7.92
CA ARG A 88 -3.38 18.14 9.32
C ARG A 88 -4.29 16.96 9.72
N SER A 89 -5.06 16.43 8.78
CA SER A 89 -5.93 15.27 9.03
C SER A 89 -5.40 14.03 8.33
N ALA A 90 -4.91 13.06 9.10
CA ALA A 90 -4.36 11.80 8.59
C ALA A 90 -5.35 11.05 7.67
N ASN A 91 -6.65 11.14 7.96
CA ASN A 91 -7.69 10.51 7.16
C ASN A 91 -7.83 11.14 5.77
N LEU A 92 -7.76 12.49 5.68
CA LEU A 92 -7.84 13.20 4.40
C LEU A 92 -6.57 13.01 3.57
N SER A 93 -5.40 13.03 4.21
CA SER A 93 -4.13 12.74 3.55
C SER A 93 -4.15 11.34 2.94
N PHE A 94 -4.53 10.33 3.73
CA PHE A 94 -4.64 8.96 3.26
C PHE A 94 -5.64 8.82 2.10
N ALA A 95 -6.82 9.44 2.19
CA ALA A 95 -7.81 9.41 1.11
C ALA A 95 -7.29 10.07 -0.17
N ALA A 96 -6.62 11.23 -0.04
CA ALA A 96 -6.03 11.93 -1.17
C ALA A 96 -4.94 11.08 -1.85
N ASP A 97 -4.04 10.49 -1.07
CA ASP A 97 -2.98 9.62 -1.57
C ASP A 97 -3.54 8.41 -2.32
N VAL A 98 -4.55 7.74 -1.75
CA VAL A 98 -5.18 6.57 -2.39
C VAL A 98 -5.87 6.95 -3.70
N ILE A 99 -6.60 8.07 -3.73
CA ILE A 99 -7.30 8.52 -4.94
C ILE A 99 -6.29 8.94 -6.01
N LEU A 100 -5.32 9.78 -5.66
CA LEU A 100 -4.30 10.24 -6.59
C LEU A 100 -3.46 9.08 -7.14
N MET A 101 -3.02 8.19 -6.25
CA MET A 101 -2.28 7.00 -6.64
C MET A 101 -3.12 6.09 -7.55
N GLY A 102 -4.39 5.87 -7.23
CA GLY A 102 -5.30 5.07 -8.04
C GLY A 102 -5.46 5.62 -9.46
N ILE A 103 -5.67 6.93 -9.59
CA ILE A 103 -5.81 7.59 -10.90
C ILE A 103 -4.49 7.52 -11.67
N VAL A 104 -3.39 7.99 -11.09
CA VAL A 104 -2.09 8.08 -11.76
C VAL A 104 -1.56 6.70 -12.13
N ALA A 105 -1.63 5.73 -11.21
CA ALA A 105 -1.23 4.36 -11.47
C ALA A 105 -2.06 3.73 -12.60
N THR A 106 -3.38 3.90 -12.58
CA THR A 106 -4.26 3.36 -13.64
C THR A 106 -3.91 3.92 -15.01
N ILE A 107 -3.67 5.24 -15.11
CA ILE A 107 -3.30 5.88 -16.39
C ILE A 107 -1.95 5.35 -16.87
N ILE A 108 -0.92 5.38 -16.02
CA ILE A 108 0.45 5.00 -16.40
C ILE A 108 0.51 3.53 -16.79
N TYR A 109 -0.01 2.64 -15.95
CA TYR A 109 0.13 1.20 -16.17
C TYR A 109 -0.83 0.68 -17.25
N SER A 110 -2.01 1.27 -17.41
CA SER A 110 -2.90 0.94 -18.54
C SER A 110 -2.22 1.28 -19.89
N TYR A 111 -1.62 2.47 -20.00
CA TYR A 111 -0.86 2.86 -21.18
C TYR A 111 0.35 1.93 -21.40
N LEU A 112 1.07 1.60 -20.34
CA LEU A 112 2.25 0.74 -20.41
C LEU A 112 1.89 -0.66 -20.94
N PHE A 113 0.84 -1.29 -20.38
CA PHE A 113 0.41 -2.61 -20.80
C PHE A 113 -0.07 -2.63 -22.25
N GLN A 114 -0.80 -1.62 -22.69
CA GLN A 114 -1.21 -1.50 -24.10
C GLN A 114 -0.03 -1.36 -25.04
N LYS A 115 0.93 -0.51 -24.68
CA LYS A 115 2.08 -0.21 -25.55
C LYS A 115 3.08 -1.36 -25.66
N THR A 116 3.21 -2.19 -24.65
CA THR A 116 4.13 -3.33 -24.61
C THR A 116 3.52 -4.63 -25.16
N ASN A 117 2.31 -4.59 -25.72
CA ASN A 117 1.58 -5.78 -26.17
C ASN A 117 1.56 -6.90 -25.12
N HIS A 118 1.43 -6.53 -23.84
CA HIS A 118 1.43 -7.44 -22.69
C HIS A 118 2.73 -8.26 -22.53
N ASN A 119 3.83 -7.82 -23.12
CA ASN A 119 5.12 -8.50 -22.95
C ASN A 119 5.68 -8.19 -21.57
N VAL A 120 5.73 -9.21 -20.72
CA VAL A 120 6.12 -9.11 -19.30
C VAL A 120 7.52 -8.54 -19.12
N LEU A 121 8.49 -8.96 -19.95
CA LEU A 121 9.88 -8.50 -19.83
C LEU A 121 10.00 -7.00 -20.09
N TYR A 122 9.31 -6.49 -21.11
CA TYR A 122 9.28 -5.05 -21.40
C TYR A 122 8.56 -4.27 -20.30
N VAL A 123 7.45 -4.79 -19.77
CA VAL A 123 6.72 -4.16 -18.65
C VAL A 123 7.62 -4.02 -17.43
N LEU A 124 8.37 -5.07 -17.08
CA LEU A 124 9.31 -5.04 -15.96
C LEU A 124 10.47 -4.06 -16.18
N LEU A 125 11.07 -4.10 -17.37
CA LEU A 125 12.18 -3.21 -17.71
C LEU A 125 11.73 -1.73 -17.64
N ILE A 126 10.59 -1.40 -18.22
CA ILE A 126 10.07 -0.03 -18.16
C ILE A 126 9.65 0.32 -16.73
N GLY A 127 9.09 -0.62 -15.97
CA GLY A 127 8.73 -0.44 -14.56
C GLY A 127 9.93 -0.06 -13.70
N THR A 128 11.08 -0.70 -13.89
CA THR A 128 12.32 -0.36 -13.15
C THR A 128 12.86 1.04 -13.54
N VAL A 129 12.77 1.41 -14.81
CA VAL A 129 13.15 2.74 -15.29
C VAL A 129 12.21 3.81 -14.70
N LEU A 130 10.89 3.56 -14.71
CA LEU A 130 9.91 4.45 -14.11
C LEU A 130 10.13 4.59 -12.60
N SER A 131 10.46 3.51 -11.90
CA SER A 131 10.81 3.54 -10.47
C SER A 131 11.97 4.49 -10.19
N SER A 132 13.04 4.40 -10.98
CA SER A 132 14.21 5.27 -10.84
C SER A 132 13.87 6.73 -11.18
N PHE A 133 13.04 6.95 -12.19
CA PHE A 133 12.56 8.27 -12.56
C PHE A 133 11.71 8.92 -11.45
N PHE A 134 10.75 8.21 -10.91
CA PHE A 134 9.92 8.70 -9.80
C PHE A 134 10.76 9.00 -8.55
N SER A 135 11.70 8.12 -8.20
CA SER A 135 12.62 8.33 -7.08
C SER A 135 13.52 9.55 -7.28
N SER A 136 13.95 9.81 -8.51
CA SER A 136 14.77 11.00 -8.82
C SER A 136 13.97 12.30 -8.66
N ILE A 137 12.72 12.34 -9.11
CA ILE A 137 11.85 13.51 -8.91
C ILE A 137 11.57 13.69 -7.42
N GLN A 138 11.21 12.62 -6.71
CA GLN A 138 10.94 12.66 -5.28
C GLN A 138 12.15 13.20 -4.50
N THR A 139 13.35 12.72 -4.81
CA THR A 139 14.60 13.22 -4.18
C THR A 139 14.86 14.69 -4.49
N THR A 140 14.51 15.14 -5.69
CA THR A 140 14.65 16.56 -6.06
C THR A 140 13.69 17.43 -5.25
N LEU A 141 12.43 17.02 -5.13
CA LEU A 141 11.42 17.73 -4.31
C LEU A 141 11.84 17.83 -2.86
N THR A 142 12.32 16.72 -2.27
CA THR A 142 12.76 16.72 -0.86
C THR A 142 13.98 17.61 -0.60
N ARG A 143 14.85 17.82 -1.59
CA ARG A 143 16.01 18.75 -1.44
C ARG A 143 15.61 20.22 -1.43
N VAL A 144 14.48 20.56 -2.00
CA VAL A 144 13.98 21.95 -2.08
C VAL A 144 12.97 22.24 -0.97
N MET A 145 12.47 21.18 -0.31
CA MET A 145 11.50 21.27 0.78
C MET A 145 12.08 21.92 2.03
N ASP A 146 11.22 22.64 2.77
CA ASP A 146 11.59 23.16 4.09
C ASP A 146 11.95 22.02 5.06
N PRO A 147 13.00 22.15 5.89
CA PRO A 147 13.41 21.09 6.82
C PRO A 147 12.30 20.59 7.76
N ASN A 148 11.43 21.49 8.23
CA ASN A 148 10.32 21.10 9.11
C ASN A 148 9.26 20.27 8.37
N GLU A 149 9.02 20.58 7.10
CA GLU A 149 8.12 19.79 6.25
C GLU A 149 8.72 18.44 5.90
N TYR A 150 10.03 18.38 5.69
CA TYR A 150 10.76 17.15 5.45
C TYR A 150 10.69 16.19 6.64
N ASP A 151 10.86 16.67 7.87
CA ASP A 151 10.72 15.85 9.08
C ASP A 151 9.29 15.30 9.24
N SER A 152 8.29 16.11 8.95
CA SER A 152 6.90 15.69 8.91
C SER A 152 6.65 14.61 7.84
N LEU A 153 7.20 14.79 6.65
CA LEU A 153 7.14 13.83 5.55
C LEU A 153 7.77 12.49 5.94
N LEU A 154 8.96 12.49 6.53
CA LEU A 154 9.65 11.28 6.96
C LEU A 154 8.83 10.46 7.94
N SER A 155 8.16 11.11 8.88
CA SER A 155 7.32 10.45 9.88
C SER A 155 6.13 9.71 9.26
N THR A 156 5.67 10.13 8.07
CA THR A 156 4.53 9.53 7.36
C THR A 156 4.94 8.51 6.30
N LEU A 157 6.15 8.64 5.72
CA LEU A 157 6.67 7.71 4.72
C LEU A 157 7.21 6.40 5.31
N VAL A 158 7.68 6.43 6.55
CA VAL A 158 8.17 5.22 7.22
C VAL A 158 6.98 4.41 7.71
N ALA A 159 6.85 3.20 7.18
CA ALA A 159 5.81 2.28 7.63
C ALA A 159 6.06 1.90 9.10
N ASP A 160 5.16 2.33 9.97
CA ASP A 160 5.22 2.07 11.41
C ASP A 160 3.95 1.36 11.87
N PHE A 161 4.11 0.20 12.53
CA PHE A 161 3.03 -0.53 13.17
C PHE A 161 2.91 -0.20 14.68
N GLU A 162 3.73 0.72 15.19
CA GLU A 162 3.65 1.11 16.60
C GLU A 162 2.64 2.25 16.83
N ASN A 163 2.61 3.22 15.91
CA ASN A 163 1.73 4.39 15.98
C ASN A 163 0.54 4.26 15.01
N ILE A 164 -0.42 3.43 15.38
CA ILE A 164 -1.57 3.15 14.53
C ILE A 164 -2.72 4.10 14.83
N ASN A 165 -3.22 4.78 13.80
CA ASN A 165 -4.46 5.54 13.88
C ASN A 165 -5.65 4.61 13.64
N SER A 166 -6.44 4.38 14.69
CA SER A 166 -7.59 3.47 14.65
C SER A 166 -8.69 3.92 13.67
N GLU A 167 -8.80 5.20 13.38
CA GLU A 167 -9.79 5.73 12.43
C GLU A 167 -9.45 5.33 11.00
N ILE A 168 -8.16 5.36 10.63
CA ILE A 168 -7.69 4.94 9.30
C ILE A 168 -7.95 3.46 9.07
N ILE A 169 -7.88 2.63 10.11
CA ILE A 169 -8.12 1.18 10.01
C ILE A 169 -9.52 0.91 9.46
N VAL A 170 -10.53 1.56 10.05
CA VAL A 170 -11.92 1.38 9.65
C VAL A 170 -12.12 1.85 8.20
N PHE A 171 -11.57 3.02 7.87
CA PHE A 171 -11.64 3.55 6.51
C PHE A 171 -10.96 2.63 5.48
N ALA A 172 -9.76 2.14 5.78
CA ALA A 172 -9.02 1.21 4.92
C ALA A 172 -9.77 -0.12 4.73
N LEU A 173 -10.39 -0.64 5.80
CA LEU A 173 -11.17 -1.88 5.74
C LEU A 173 -12.42 -1.72 4.86
N VAL A 174 -13.15 -0.61 5.03
CA VAL A 174 -14.33 -0.30 4.19
C VAL A 174 -13.93 -0.14 2.73
N LEU A 175 -12.84 0.57 2.47
CA LEU A 175 -12.32 0.78 1.12
C LEU A 175 -11.88 -0.54 0.48
N LEU A 176 -11.16 -1.40 1.21
CA LEU A 176 -10.72 -2.72 0.73
C LEU A 176 -11.93 -3.62 0.44
N ALA A 177 -12.92 -3.66 1.34
CA ALA A 177 -14.14 -4.43 1.14
C ALA A 177 -14.94 -3.93 -0.07
N GLY A 178 -15.06 -2.62 -0.24
CA GLY A 178 -15.69 -1.98 -1.38
C GLY A 178 -14.99 -2.33 -2.69
N LEU A 179 -13.67 -2.27 -2.71
CA LEU A 179 -12.84 -2.62 -3.87
C LEU A 179 -13.03 -4.09 -4.26
N ILE A 180 -12.98 -5.01 -3.30
CA ILE A 180 -13.24 -6.45 -3.54
C ILE A 180 -14.64 -6.66 -4.09
N PHE A 181 -15.65 -5.96 -3.53
CA PHE A 181 -17.03 -6.09 -3.99
C PHE A 181 -17.20 -5.61 -5.43
N VAL A 182 -16.57 -4.49 -5.81
CA VAL A 182 -16.60 -3.96 -7.19
C VAL A 182 -15.88 -4.89 -8.14
N LEU A 183 -14.69 -5.37 -7.76
CA LEU A 183 -13.85 -6.23 -8.62
C LEU A 183 -14.22 -7.72 -8.59
N ARG A 184 -15.23 -8.14 -7.81
CA ARG A 184 -15.58 -9.57 -7.64
C ARG A 184 -15.84 -10.31 -8.96
N ARG A 185 -16.39 -9.60 -9.97
CA ARG A 185 -16.66 -10.18 -11.29
C ARG A 185 -15.37 -10.39 -12.08
N ASP A 186 -14.47 -9.40 -12.02
CA ASP A 186 -13.19 -9.45 -12.71
C ASP A 186 -12.28 -10.49 -12.07
N LEU A 187 -12.33 -10.63 -10.73
CA LEU A 187 -11.61 -11.68 -10.00
C LEU A 187 -12.09 -13.09 -10.39
N ALA A 188 -13.39 -13.29 -10.61
CA ALA A 188 -13.92 -14.56 -11.06
C ALA A 188 -13.49 -14.89 -12.51
N LEU A 189 -13.26 -13.88 -13.36
CA LEU A 189 -12.74 -14.06 -14.70
C LEU A 189 -11.25 -14.49 -14.71
N LEU A 190 -10.47 -14.15 -13.68
CA LEU A 190 -9.09 -14.58 -13.57
C LEU A 190 -8.94 -16.09 -13.47
N ASP A 191 -9.86 -16.78 -12.80
CA ASP A 191 -9.86 -18.24 -12.71
C ASP A 191 -10.05 -18.89 -14.10
N VAL A 192 -10.90 -18.31 -14.93
CA VAL A 192 -11.11 -18.76 -16.30
C VAL A 192 -9.89 -18.52 -17.18
N LEU A 193 -9.23 -17.37 -17.01
CA LEU A 193 -8.00 -17.03 -17.75
C LEU A 193 -6.83 -17.96 -17.42
N THR A 194 -6.72 -18.39 -16.18
CA THR A 194 -5.66 -19.34 -15.76
C THR A 194 -5.93 -20.74 -16.30
N LEU A 195 -7.19 -21.17 -16.40
CA LEU A 195 -7.58 -22.48 -16.95
C LEU A 195 -7.47 -22.53 -18.47
N GLY A 196 -7.78 -21.45 -19.19
CA GLY A 196 -7.80 -21.42 -20.66
C GLY A 196 -6.44 -21.35 -21.34
N LYS A 197 -5.35 -21.12 -20.61
CA LYS A 197 -3.98 -21.10 -21.17
C LYS A 197 -3.26 -22.47 -21.16
N HIS A 198 -3.89 -23.50 -20.62
CA HIS A 198 -3.34 -24.85 -20.56
C HIS A 198 -3.96 -25.81 -21.59
N GLN A 199 -4.75 -25.31 -22.57
CA GLN A 199 -5.21 -26.12 -23.73
C GLN A 199 -4.52 -25.69 -25.01
#